data_c5edb021c73c7f326effa0f8653dea8a
#
_entry.id   c5edb021c73c7f326effa0f8653dea8a
#
_cell.length_a   1.000
_cell.length_b   1.000
_cell.length_c   1.000
_cell.angle_alpha   90.00
_cell.angle_beta   90.00
_cell.angle_gamma   90.00
#
_symmetry.space_group_name_H-M   'P 1'
#
loop_
_entity.id
_entity.type
_entity.pdbx_description
1 polymer ?
#
loop_
_entity_poly.entity_id
_entity_poly.type
_entity_poly.pdbx_seq_one_letter_code
_entity_poly.pdbx_strand_id
1 'polypeptide(L)'
;MEIKYIENGSVTSAKGFTANGICAGVKASNTTKKDLALIYCDKVCNSAAIFTKNLVKSDTIYVTKKHLENGTAQAVVVNSGNANACNPDGYEKAEKMCSLAADALGVDENDVIVASTGVIGQPLPIEPIASGIEKLKGTLSKVGGTSAAEAIMTTDTVKKQWAVETVLDGKKVTIGGIAKGSGMIHINMGTTLSFVTTDAAISSEMLKSALIEAADVSYNMVSVDGDTSTNDTLAIMASGYAGNKEITEKNDDYKTFTAVLTDAFKKVAKKLAKDGEGATKLLICKVDGAKDDKSAKIISKSIICSSLVKAAMFGADANCGRILCAIGYSGAETDVKKIDVSYKSAKGEILVCKDGNGLVFDEDKAKEILLEDEIEILVKLGDGNASAEAYGCDLTYDYVKINGDYRT
;
A
#
# COMPACT_ATOMS: atom_id res chain seq x y z
N MET A 1 12.97 -19.76 -8.00
CA MET A 1 13.02 -18.37 -7.52
C MET A 1 13.35 -18.39 -6.04
N GLU A 2 14.41 -17.73 -5.62
CA GLU A 2 14.79 -17.59 -4.21
C GLU A 2 14.30 -16.23 -3.69
N ILE A 3 13.57 -16.23 -2.58
CA ILE A 3 13.10 -15.01 -1.91
C ILE A 3 13.58 -15.06 -0.47
N LYS A 4 14.47 -14.13 -0.10
CA LYS A 4 15.00 -14.04 1.26
C LYS A 4 14.66 -12.67 1.86
N TYR A 5 13.81 -12.66 2.89
CA TYR A 5 13.48 -11.44 3.61
C TYR A 5 14.64 -11.00 4.51
N ILE A 6 14.91 -9.69 4.52
CA ILE A 6 15.91 -9.06 5.39
C ILE A 6 15.20 -8.58 6.65
N GLU A 7 15.66 -9.04 7.79
CA GLU A 7 15.14 -8.58 9.07
C GLU A 7 15.38 -7.07 9.24
N ASN A 8 14.35 -6.35 9.67
CA ASN A 8 14.34 -4.88 9.77
C ASN A 8 14.70 -4.14 8.47
N GLY A 9 14.59 -4.81 7.31
CA GLY A 9 14.86 -4.22 6.01
C GLY A 9 13.90 -3.06 5.68
N SER A 10 14.39 -2.11 4.86
CA SER A 10 13.66 -0.90 4.48
C SER A 10 14.15 -0.35 3.14
N VAL A 11 13.74 0.84 2.75
CA VAL A 11 14.21 1.57 1.55
C VAL A 11 15.72 1.78 1.50
N THR A 12 16.44 1.67 2.61
CA THR A 12 17.89 1.83 2.66
C THR A 12 18.65 0.50 2.51
N SER A 13 17.94 -0.62 2.34
CA SER A 13 18.57 -1.94 2.17
C SER A 13 19.17 -2.14 0.79
N ALA A 14 18.58 -1.53 -0.25
CA ALA A 14 19.16 -1.52 -1.60
C ALA A 14 20.39 -0.61 -1.66
N LYS A 15 21.39 -0.99 -2.47
CA LYS A 15 22.63 -0.23 -2.61
C LYS A 15 22.40 1.15 -3.22
N GLY A 16 23.12 2.17 -2.72
CA GLY A 16 23.05 3.55 -3.16
C GLY A 16 22.07 4.40 -2.35
N PHE A 17 21.16 3.80 -1.57
CA PHE A 17 20.11 4.54 -0.88
C PHE A 17 20.44 4.86 0.58
N THR A 18 20.10 6.09 0.96
CA THR A 18 20.06 6.59 2.33
C THR A 18 18.73 7.26 2.59
N ALA A 19 18.30 7.33 3.85
CA ALA A 19 17.05 7.99 4.23
C ALA A 19 17.14 8.51 5.66
N ASN A 20 16.20 9.36 6.02
CA ASN A 20 15.86 9.67 7.40
C ASN A 20 14.47 10.30 7.49
N GLY A 21 13.95 10.42 8.73
CA GLY A 21 12.70 11.09 9.03
C GLY A 21 12.80 11.81 10.37
N ILE A 22 12.22 13.02 10.43
CA ILE A 22 12.25 13.88 11.63
C ILE A 22 10.87 14.45 11.95
N CYS A 23 10.73 14.98 13.15
CA CYS A 23 9.64 15.88 13.51
C CYS A 23 10.02 17.29 13.02
N ALA A 24 9.38 17.75 11.95
CA ALA A 24 9.54 19.10 11.42
C ALA A 24 8.49 20.06 11.98
N GLY A 25 7.37 19.53 12.51
CA GLY A 25 6.25 20.33 13.01
C GLY A 25 5.38 20.89 11.88
N VAL A 26 5.21 20.12 10.80
CA VAL A 26 4.34 20.52 9.66
C VAL A 26 2.90 20.74 10.14
N LYS A 27 2.40 19.90 11.04
CA LYS A 27 1.19 20.18 11.80
C LYS A 27 1.59 20.94 13.09
N ALA A 28 1.08 22.16 13.29
CA ALA A 28 1.47 23.02 14.39
C ALA A 28 1.30 22.37 15.79
N SER A 29 0.30 21.49 15.96
CA SER A 29 0.10 20.74 17.20
C SER A 29 1.08 19.57 17.40
N ASN A 30 1.86 19.20 16.35
CA ASN A 30 2.80 18.10 16.42
C ASN A 30 4.18 18.56 16.90
N THR A 31 4.58 18.10 18.07
CA THR A 31 5.87 18.44 18.67
C THR A 31 6.82 17.26 18.83
N THR A 32 6.36 16.04 18.55
CA THR A 32 7.12 14.81 18.86
C THR A 32 7.10 13.78 17.74
N LYS A 33 5.99 13.64 17.04
CA LYS A 33 5.84 12.63 15.98
C LYS A 33 6.62 13.08 14.74
N LYS A 34 7.39 12.18 14.15
CA LYS A 34 8.04 12.43 12.86
C LYS A 34 6.98 12.69 11.78
N ASP A 35 7.19 13.71 10.94
CA ASP A 35 6.24 14.16 9.94
C ASP A 35 6.89 14.65 8.63
N LEU A 36 8.21 14.53 8.51
CA LEU A 36 8.96 14.83 7.29
C LEU A 36 9.99 13.74 7.04
N ALA A 37 9.97 13.13 5.86
CA ALA A 37 10.91 12.09 5.42
C ALA A 37 11.65 12.53 4.15
N LEU A 38 12.91 12.08 4.06
CA LEU A 38 13.73 12.22 2.86
C LEU A 38 14.40 10.87 2.55
N ILE A 39 14.29 10.42 1.28
CA ILE A 39 14.99 9.25 0.74
C ILE A 39 15.86 9.77 -0.39
N TYR A 40 17.10 9.32 -0.46
CA TYR A 40 18.07 9.80 -1.43
C TYR A 40 18.91 8.66 -1.99
N CYS A 41 19.21 8.73 -3.28
CA CYS A 41 20.21 7.89 -3.94
C CYS A 41 21.42 8.72 -4.35
N ASP A 42 22.62 8.18 -4.21
CA ASP A 42 23.87 8.85 -4.58
C ASP A 42 24.07 9.01 -6.10
N LYS A 43 23.14 8.50 -6.91
CA LYS A 43 23.06 8.72 -8.36
C LYS A 43 21.62 8.75 -8.85
N VAL A 44 21.41 9.29 -10.06
CA VAL A 44 20.11 9.24 -10.76
C VAL A 44 19.70 7.80 -11.01
N CYS A 45 18.45 7.47 -10.68
CA CYS A 45 17.84 6.15 -10.79
C CYS A 45 16.83 6.11 -11.93
N ASN A 46 16.69 4.96 -12.60
CA ASN A 46 15.47 4.67 -13.35
C ASN A 46 14.30 4.62 -12.36
N SER A 47 13.18 5.24 -12.71
CA SER A 47 12.05 5.38 -11.79
C SER A 47 10.71 5.23 -12.47
N ALA A 48 9.71 4.80 -11.70
CA ALA A 48 8.31 4.75 -12.12
C ALA A 48 7.39 4.98 -10.92
N ALA A 49 6.18 5.45 -11.19
CA ALA A 49 5.14 5.57 -10.17
C ALA A 49 3.74 5.29 -10.74
N ILE A 50 2.84 4.90 -9.83
CA ILE A 50 1.41 4.83 -10.07
C ILE A 50 0.69 5.60 -8.96
N PHE A 51 -0.49 6.13 -9.28
CA PHE A 51 -1.18 7.13 -8.48
C PHE A 51 -2.66 6.84 -8.36
N THR A 52 -3.32 7.44 -7.37
CA THR A 52 -4.77 7.37 -7.20
C THR A 52 -5.55 7.75 -8.46
N LYS A 53 -6.67 7.05 -8.68
CA LYS A 53 -7.67 7.42 -9.70
C LYS A 53 -8.74 8.37 -9.19
N ASN A 54 -8.71 8.76 -7.90
CA ASN A 54 -9.59 9.78 -7.39
C ASN A 54 -9.50 11.05 -8.28
N LEU A 55 -10.62 11.65 -8.60
CA LEU A 55 -10.64 12.88 -9.42
C LEU A 55 -10.12 14.08 -8.62
N VAL A 56 -10.37 14.11 -7.33
CA VAL A 56 -9.77 15.07 -6.39
C VAL A 56 -8.40 14.57 -5.99
N LYS A 57 -7.34 15.16 -6.53
CA LYS A 57 -5.95 14.74 -6.29
C LYS A 57 -5.18 15.82 -5.57
N SER A 58 -4.25 15.38 -4.72
CA SER A 58 -3.20 16.24 -4.18
C SER A 58 -2.34 16.81 -5.31
N ASP A 59 -1.93 18.06 -5.17
CA ASP A 59 -1.08 18.74 -6.15
C ASP A 59 0.31 18.09 -6.27
N THR A 60 0.79 17.40 -5.22
CA THR A 60 2.02 16.60 -5.25
C THR A 60 1.99 15.52 -6.34
N ILE A 61 0.81 14.99 -6.68
CA ILE A 61 0.66 13.99 -7.75
C ILE A 61 0.94 14.61 -9.12
N TYR A 62 0.46 15.82 -9.37
CA TYR A 62 0.68 16.49 -10.65
C TYR A 62 2.16 16.84 -10.83
N VAL A 63 2.82 17.37 -9.80
CA VAL A 63 4.26 17.67 -9.81
C VAL A 63 5.07 16.39 -10.01
N THR A 64 4.85 15.34 -9.21
CA THR A 64 5.58 14.07 -9.36
C THR A 64 5.37 13.43 -10.73
N LYS A 65 4.17 13.50 -11.30
CA LYS A 65 3.92 12.98 -12.66
C LYS A 65 4.76 13.72 -13.70
N LYS A 66 4.84 15.05 -13.62
CA LYS A 66 5.64 15.88 -14.51
C LYS A 66 7.12 15.54 -14.39
N HIS A 67 7.64 15.42 -13.17
CA HIS A 67 9.04 15.09 -12.93
C HIS A 67 9.41 13.68 -13.46
N LEU A 68 8.51 12.73 -13.36
CA LEU A 68 8.74 11.36 -13.83
C LEU A 68 8.47 11.14 -15.33
N GLU A 69 8.22 12.18 -16.14
CA GLU A 69 8.04 12.05 -17.60
C GLU A 69 9.32 11.54 -18.29
N ASN A 70 10.50 11.89 -17.77
CA ASN A 70 11.79 11.41 -18.25
C ASN A 70 12.13 9.98 -17.75
N GLY A 71 11.35 9.42 -16.81
CA GLY A 71 11.56 8.10 -16.23
C GLY A 71 12.70 8.03 -15.21
N THR A 72 13.17 9.16 -14.66
CA THR A 72 14.24 9.21 -13.67
C THR A 72 13.81 9.86 -12.36
N ALA A 73 14.51 9.54 -11.28
CA ALA A 73 14.45 10.23 -10.00
C ALA A 73 15.72 9.95 -9.18
N GLN A 74 16.03 10.83 -8.24
CA GLN A 74 17.17 10.69 -7.35
C GLN A 74 16.80 10.85 -5.87
N ALA A 75 15.69 11.52 -5.57
CA ALA A 75 15.21 11.73 -4.22
C ALA A 75 13.69 11.61 -4.08
N VAL A 76 13.23 11.36 -2.86
CA VAL A 76 11.82 11.44 -2.47
C VAL A 76 11.70 12.30 -1.22
N VAL A 77 10.85 13.32 -1.26
CA VAL A 77 10.48 14.13 -0.10
C VAL A 77 9.01 13.93 0.26
N VAL A 78 8.72 13.66 1.52
CA VAL A 78 7.36 13.35 1.99
C VAL A 78 7.05 14.10 3.27
N ASN A 79 5.91 14.81 3.32
CA ASN A 79 5.33 15.27 4.57
C ASN A 79 4.08 14.47 4.96
N SER A 80 3.88 14.24 6.26
CA SER A 80 2.69 13.57 6.80
C SER A 80 1.86 14.45 7.75
N GLY A 81 2.07 15.77 7.70
CA GLY A 81 1.32 16.74 8.50
C GLY A 81 0.16 17.42 7.76
N ASN A 82 0.18 17.40 6.42
CA ASN A 82 -0.81 18.07 5.56
C ASN A 82 -0.89 17.35 4.21
N ALA A 83 -2.11 17.12 3.72
CA ALA A 83 -2.33 16.40 2.46
C ALA A 83 -1.92 17.19 1.21
N ASN A 84 -1.78 18.50 1.30
CA ASN A 84 -1.59 19.38 0.15
C ASN A 84 -2.60 19.10 -0.99
N ALA A 85 -3.87 18.94 -0.60
CA ALA A 85 -4.99 18.70 -1.50
C ALA A 85 -6.09 19.71 -1.25
N CYS A 86 -6.75 20.15 -2.30
CA CYS A 86 -7.78 21.19 -2.26
C CYS A 86 -7.27 22.54 -1.72
N ASN A 87 -6.03 22.89 -2.00
CA ASN A 87 -5.39 24.14 -1.61
C ASN A 87 -5.21 25.04 -2.84
N PRO A 88 -5.41 26.37 -2.75
CA PRO A 88 -5.27 27.25 -3.89
C PRO A 88 -3.82 27.40 -4.39
N ASP A 89 -2.83 27.17 -3.54
CA ASP A 89 -1.39 27.26 -3.81
C ASP A 89 -0.67 25.90 -3.71
N GLY A 90 -1.42 24.80 -3.79
CA GLY A 90 -0.90 23.46 -3.56
C GLY A 90 0.18 23.03 -4.53
N TYR A 91 0.05 23.42 -5.81
CA TYR A 91 1.03 23.09 -6.85
C TYR A 91 2.36 23.81 -6.62
N GLU A 92 2.33 25.13 -6.37
CA GLU A 92 3.54 25.92 -6.07
C GLU A 92 4.22 25.42 -4.80
N LYS A 93 3.44 25.01 -3.78
CA LYS A 93 3.99 24.43 -2.55
C LYS A 93 4.65 23.07 -2.80
N ALA A 94 4.08 22.24 -3.66
CA ALA A 94 4.68 20.95 -4.04
C ALA A 94 5.99 21.15 -4.83
N GLU A 95 6.03 22.05 -5.82
CA GLU A 95 7.27 22.41 -6.51
C GLU A 95 8.31 23.00 -5.53
N LYS A 96 7.88 23.83 -4.58
CA LYS A 96 8.79 24.38 -3.56
C LYS A 96 9.41 23.30 -2.67
N MET A 97 8.66 22.25 -2.31
CA MET A 97 9.22 21.10 -1.60
C MET A 97 10.30 20.38 -2.42
N CYS A 98 10.09 20.22 -3.73
CA CYS A 98 11.07 19.63 -4.63
C CYS A 98 12.34 20.50 -4.72
N SER A 99 12.18 21.80 -4.96
CA SER A 99 13.30 22.75 -5.04
C SER A 99 14.14 22.76 -3.75
N LEU A 100 13.49 22.80 -2.58
CA LEU A 100 14.18 22.76 -1.28
C LEU A 100 14.98 21.45 -1.08
N ALA A 101 14.40 20.31 -1.47
CA ALA A 101 15.08 19.02 -1.37
C ALA A 101 16.25 18.94 -2.38
N ALA A 102 16.05 19.43 -3.60
CA ALA A 102 17.07 19.47 -4.66
C ALA A 102 18.26 20.33 -4.24
N ASP A 103 18.03 21.55 -3.78
CA ASP A 103 19.05 22.46 -3.28
C ASP A 103 19.84 21.83 -2.11
N ALA A 104 19.14 21.20 -1.17
CA ALA A 104 19.77 20.56 -0.02
C ALA A 104 20.66 19.38 -0.41
N LEU A 105 20.27 18.60 -1.41
CA LEU A 105 20.96 17.37 -1.84
C LEU A 105 21.94 17.60 -3.00
N GLY A 106 21.86 18.74 -3.70
CA GLY A 106 22.65 19.02 -4.89
C GLY A 106 22.22 18.20 -6.10
N VAL A 107 20.91 17.99 -6.30
CA VAL A 107 20.32 17.23 -7.41
C VAL A 107 19.42 18.12 -8.26
N ASP A 108 19.00 17.64 -9.43
CA ASP A 108 18.00 18.33 -10.24
C ASP A 108 16.63 18.29 -9.56
N GLU A 109 15.89 19.39 -9.55
CA GLU A 109 14.54 19.43 -8.94
C GLU A 109 13.55 18.51 -9.65
N ASN A 110 13.74 18.27 -10.96
CA ASN A 110 12.94 17.34 -11.75
C ASN A 110 13.23 15.86 -11.41
N ASP A 111 14.32 15.56 -10.71
CA ASP A 111 14.64 14.23 -10.20
C ASP A 111 14.13 14.02 -8.75
N VAL A 112 13.28 14.91 -8.23
CA VAL A 112 12.67 14.79 -6.90
C VAL A 112 11.21 14.36 -7.01
N ILE A 113 10.88 13.24 -6.38
CA ILE A 113 9.52 12.79 -6.16
C ILE A 113 8.99 13.49 -4.89
N VAL A 114 7.81 14.10 -4.98
CA VAL A 114 7.15 14.74 -3.84
C VAL A 114 5.83 14.04 -3.51
N ALA A 115 5.58 13.83 -2.22
CA ALA A 115 4.32 13.31 -1.72
C ALA A 115 3.92 13.96 -0.40
N SER A 116 2.62 13.97 -0.14
CA SER A 116 2.03 14.54 1.08
C SER A 116 0.90 13.65 1.57
N THR A 117 0.63 13.67 2.86
CA THR A 117 -0.54 13.05 3.48
C THR A 117 -0.92 13.78 4.78
N GLY A 118 -2.16 13.68 5.20
CA GLY A 118 -2.68 14.36 6.38
C GLY A 118 -4.03 15.05 6.10
N VAL A 119 -4.29 16.18 6.72
CA VAL A 119 -5.56 16.90 6.58
C VAL A 119 -5.69 17.55 5.21
N ILE A 120 -6.88 17.42 4.59
CA ILE A 120 -7.27 18.01 3.30
C ILE A 120 -7.85 19.40 3.52
N GLY A 121 -7.64 20.31 2.55
CA GLY A 121 -8.28 21.64 2.54
C GLY A 121 -7.70 22.65 3.53
N GLN A 122 -6.46 22.42 3.98
CA GLN A 122 -5.71 23.37 4.82
C GLN A 122 -4.43 23.82 4.10
N PRO A 123 -4.06 25.12 4.19
CA PRO A 123 -2.80 25.61 3.63
C PRO A 123 -1.60 24.83 4.13
N LEU A 124 -0.69 24.44 3.22
CA LEU A 124 0.55 23.75 3.59
C LEU A 124 1.57 24.77 4.11
N PRO A 125 2.03 24.67 5.38
CA PRO A 125 3.09 25.52 5.90
C PRO A 125 4.44 25.08 5.34
N ILE A 126 5.11 25.94 4.57
CA ILE A 126 6.36 25.57 3.89
C ILE A 126 7.60 25.78 4.78
N GLU A 127 7.53 26.69 5.74
CA GLU A 127 8.67 27.05 6.61
C GLU A 127 9.15 25.89 7.49
N PRO A 128 8.28 25.09 8.15
CA PRO A 128 8.68 23.89 8.88
C PRO A 128 9.34 22.86 7.97
N ILE A 129 8.84 22.71 6.73
CA ILE A 129 9.38 21.78 5.74
C ILE A 129 10.77 22.22 5.30
N ALA A 130 10.96 23.51 4.97
CA ALA A 130 12.26 24.06 4.59
C ALA A 130 13.32 23.85 5.70
N SER A 131 12.98 24.24 6.93
CA SER A 131 13.84 24.04 8.10
C SER A 131 14.12 22.55 8.38
N GLY A 132 13.12 21.69 8.13
CA GLY A 132 13.23 20.25 8.31
C GLY A 132 14.14 19.59 7.28
N ILE A 133 14.06 19.97 6.00
CA ILE A 133 14.91 19.48 4.93
C ILE A 133 16.39 19.77 5.20
N GLU A 134 16.71 20.98 5.65
CA GLU A 134 18.08 21.36 6.03
C GLU A 134 18.64 20.48 7.16
N LYS A 135 17.80 20.13 8.14
CA LYS A 135 18.20 19.20 9.22
C LYS A 135 18.37 17.77 8.69
N LEU A 136 17.48 17.32 7.79
CA LEU A 136 17.54 15.97 7.21
C LEU A 136 18.79 15.76 6.38
N LYS A 137 19.20 16.73 5.57
CA LYS A 137 20.40 16.70 4.74
C LYS A 137 21.63 16.13 5.45
N GLY A 138 21.92 16.63 6.67
CA GLY A 138 23.08 16.23 7.47
C GLY A 138 22.92 14.90 8.22
N THR A 139 21.74 14.25 8.15
CA THR A 139 21.42 13.07 8.96
C THR A 139 20.98 11.85 8.15
N LEU A 140 21.00 11.94 6.82
CA LEU A 140 20.70 10.81 5.95
C LEU A 140 21.69 9.67 6.17
N SER A 141 21.20 8.46 6.30
CA SER A 141 22.03 7.30 6.60
C SER A 141 21.44 5.99 6.06
N LYS A 142 22.28 4.96 5.97
CA LYS A 142 21.85 3.60 5.62
C LYS A 142 20.97 2.93 6.68
N VAL A 143 20.91 3.45 7.89
CA VAL A 143 20.05 2.97 8.98
C VAL A 143 18.81 3.84 9.18
N GLY A 144 18.67 4.94 8.46
CA GLY A 144 17.58 5.90 8.59
C GLY A 144 16.24 5.47 7.98
N GLY A 145 16.18 4.33 7.29
CA GLY A 145 14.95 3.85 6.64
C GLY A 145 13.79 3.65 7.60
N THR A 146 14.06 3.18 8.82
CA THR A 146 13.03 3.07 9.88
C THR A 146 12.47 4.43 10.27
N SER A 147 13.32 5.44 10.42
CA SER A 147 12.89 6.80 10.73
C SER A 147 12.04 7.41 9.60
N ALA A 148 12.40 7.12 8.34
CA ALA A 148 11.60 7.53 7.19
C ALA A 148 10.23 6.83 7.19
N ALA A 149 10.16 5.52 7.50
CA ALA A 149 8.91 4.79 7.62
C ALA A 149 7.98 5.36 8.70
N GLU A 150 8.53 5.77 9.84
CA GLU A 150 7.78 6.43 10.92
C GLU A 150 7.30 7.83 10.51
N ALA A 151 8.09 8.57 9.73
CA ALA A 151 7.79 9.95 9.34
C ALA A 151 6.70 10.08 8.26
N ILE A 152 6.35 8.99 7.57
CA ILE A 152 5.24 9.00 6.61
C ILE A 152 3.91 8.55 7.22
N MET A 153 3.89 8.08 8.47
CA MET A 153 2.69 7.60 9.17
C MET A 153 1.74 8.75 9.55
N THR A 154 0.43 8.48 9.51
CA THR A 154 -0.61 9.39 10.03
C THR A 154 -1.33 8.76 11.22
N THR A 155 -2.37 8.00 10.99
CA THR A 155 -3.14 7.24 11.99
C THR A 155 -2.62 5.82 12.18
N ASP A 156 -1.63 5.41 11.41
CA ASP A 156 -0.98 4.11 11.52
C ASP A 156 -0.50 3.84 12.96
N THR A 157 -0.74 2.63 13.45
CA THR A 157 -0.26 2.19 14.78
C THR A 157 1.07 1.46 14.69
N VAL A 158 1.39 0.89 13.52
CA VAL A 158 2.63 0.19 13.25
C VAL A 158 3.28 0.68 11.94
N LYS A 159 4.60 0.85 11.98
CA LYS A 159 5.37 1.13 10.77
C LYS A 159 5.38 -0.05 9.83
N LYS A 160 5.29 0.21 8.53
CA LYS A 160 5.32 -0.80 7.49
C LYS A 160 6.58 -0.62 6.66
N GLN A 161 7.57 -1.46 6.93
CA GLN A 161 8.84 -1.51 6.21
C GLN A 161 9.19 -2.95 5.88
N TRP A 162 9.98 -3.15 4.83
CA TRP A 162 10.41 -4.46 4.37
C TRP A 162 11.61 -4.36 3.45
N ALA A 163 12.36 -5.45 3.34
CA ALA A 163 13.29 -5.66 2.23
C ALA A 163 13.44 -7.16 1.94
N VAL A 164 13.77 -7.46 0.70
CA VAL A 164 13.92 -8.82 0.18
C VAL A 164 15.11 -8.90 -0.76
N GLU A 165 15.81 -10.01 -0.72
CA GLU A 165 16.89 -10.37 -1.64
C GLU A 165 16.42 -11.45 -2.61
N THR A 166 16.89 -11.37 -3.84
CA THR A 166 16.73 -12.39 -4.88
C THR A 166 17.97 -12.42 -5.78
N VAL A 167 17.96 -13.29 -6.78
CA VAL A 167 19.04 -13.38 -7.77
C VAL A 167 18.47 -13.12 -9.15
N LEU A 168 19.06 -12.14 -9.89
CA LEU A 168 18.76 -11.82 -11.28
C LEU A 168 20.06 -11.83 -12.08
N ASP A 169 20.10 -12.49 -13.22
CA ASP A 169 21.31 -12.61 -14.05
C ASP A 169 22.53 -13.07 -13.23
N GLY A 170 22.32 -13.99 -12.29
CA GLY A 170 23.38 -14.47 -11.37
C GLY A 170 23.89 -13.44 -10.35
N LYS A 171 23.28 -12.26 -10.27
CA LYS A 171 23.62 -11.19 -9.32
C LYS A 171 22.60 -11.11 -8.20
N LYS A 172 23.08 -10.88 -6.99
CA LYS A 172 22.22 -10.61 -5.83
C LYS A 172 21.62 -9.21 -5.96
N VAL A 173 20.30 -9.16 -5.95
CA VAL A 173 19.49 -7.94 -6.04
C VAL A 173 18.69 -7.77 -4.76
N THR A 174 18.61 -6.55 -4.27
CA THR A 174 17.81 -6.16 -3.11
C THR A 174 16.68 -5.24 -3.53
N ILE A 175 15.49 -5.50 -3.01
CA ILE A 175 14.31 -4.63 -3.14
C ILE A 175 13.87 -4.29 -1.73
N GLY A 176 13.70 -3.01 -1.41
CA GLY A 176 13.24 -2.56 -0.10
C GLY A 176 12.14 -1.52 -0.21
N GLY A 177 11.33 -1.38 0.82
CA GLY A 177 10.23 -0.44 0.78
C GLY A 177 9.74 0.00 2.16
N ILE A 178 9.05 1.12 2.15
CA ILE A 178 8.23 1.63 3.25
C ILE A 178 6.83 1.94 2.74
N ALA A 179 5.82 1.79 3.60
CA ALA A 179 4.45 2.14 3.28
C ALA A 179 3.71 2.69 4.51
N LYS A 180 2.67 3.48 4.26
CA LYS A 180 1.73 3.95 5.29
C LYS A 180 0.30 3.79 4.78
N GLY A 181 -0.60 3.61 5.71
CA GLY A 181 -2.04 3.59 5.49
C GLY A 181 -2.76 2.83 6.61
N SER A 182 -3.86 3.42 7.08
CA SER A 182 -4.70 2.92 8.15
C SER A 182 -6.16 3.32 7.92
N GLY A 183 -6.47 4.58 7.58
CA GLY A 183 -7.79 5.06 7.12
C GLY A 183 -7.75 5.67 5.74
N MET A 184 -8.95 5.89 5.14
CA MET A 184 -9.16 6.29 3.74
C MET A 184 -8.48 5.31 2.79
N ILE A 185 -8.76 4.03 2.98
CA ILE A 185 -8.14 2.92 2.25
C ILE A 185 -9.20 2.13 1.48
N HIS A 186 -9.37 2.48 0.22
CA HIS A 186 -10.00 1.67 -0.82
C HIS A 186 -9.19 1.81 -2.10
N ILE A 187 -8.14 1.00 -2.21
CA ILE A 187 -7.12 1.19 -3.23
C ILE A 187 -7.67 0.80 -4.60
N ASN A 188 -7.61 1.74 -5.55
CA ASN A 188 -8.03 1.53 -6.94
C ASN A 188 -7.03 2.21 -7.89
N MET A 189 -6.03 1.48 -8.34
CA MET A 189 -4.93 1.91 -9.21
C MET A 189 -4.10 3.10 -8.66
N GLY A 190 -4.13 3.30 -7.39
CA GLY A 190 -3.28 4.13 -6.59
C GLY A 190 -3.12 3.38 -5.29
N THR A 191 -2.11 3.64 -4.57
CA THR A 191 -1.85 2.99 -3.32
C THR A 191 -1.84 4.06 -2.26
N THR A 192 -1.88 3.70 -1.04
CA THR A 192 -1.41 4.51 0.07
C THR A 192 -0.06 5.18 -0.28
N LEU A 193 0.59 5.92 0.58
CA LEU A 193 1.97 6.29 0.28
C LEU A 193 2.88 5.08 0.45
N SER A 194 3.54 4.68 -0.63
CA SER A 194 4.53 3.59 -0.62
C SER A 194 5.72 3.95 -1.52
N PHE A 195 6.91 3.84 -0.96
CA PHE A 195 8.17 4.11 -1.65
C PHE A 195 9.03 2.87 -1.63
N VAL A 196 9.47 2.49 -2.82
CA VAL A 196 10.26 1.27 -3.06
C VAL A 196 11.60 1.66 -3.67
N THR A 197 12.65 0.99 -3.25
CA THR A 197 14.00 1.12 -3.79
C THR A 197 14.53 -0.23 -4.19
N THR A 198 15.32 -0.27 -5.24
CA THR A 198 16.04 -1.49 -5.64
C THR A 198 17.41 -1.15 -6.19
N ASP A 199 18.35 -2.06 -6.04
CA ASP A 199 19.65 -1.97 -6.71
C ASP A 199 19.70 -2.71 -8.05
N ALA A 200 18.58 -3.28 -8.52
CA ALA A 200 18.47 -3.87 -9.86
C ALA A 200 18.75 -2.87 -10.98
N ALA A 201 19.39 -3.31 -12.05
CA ALA A 201 19.41 -2.62 -13.32
C ALA A 201 18.15 -3.02 -14.13
N ILE A 202 17.21 -2.09 -14.27
CA ILE A 202 15.92 -2.30 -14.94
C ILE A 202 15.45 -0.96 -15.52
N SER A 203 14.92 -0.97 -16.74
CA SER A 203 14.43 0.25 -17.40
C SER A 203 13.16 0.78 -16.72
N SER A 204 12.92 2.09 -16.83
CA SER A 204 11.73 2.74 -16.27
C SER A 204 10.42 2.17 -16.81
N GLU A 205 10.40 1.76 -18.08
CA GLU A 205 9.25 1.10 -18.69
C GLU A 205 8.95 -0.26 -18.03
N MET A 206 9.98 -1.08 -17.83
CA MET A 206 9.84 -2.38 -17.17
C MET A 206 9.52 -2.23 -15.68
N LEU A 207 10.09 -1.23 -15.00
CA LEU A 207 9.69 -0.88 -13.62
C LEU A 207 8.20 -0.54 -13.54
N LYS A 208 7.71 0.29 -14.45
CA LYS A 208 6.29 0.67 -14.50
C LYS A 208 5.38 -0.53 -14.73
N SER A 209 5.76 -1.41 -15.67
CA SER A 209 5.02 -2.64 -15.95
C SER A 209 4.98 -3.56 -14.72
N ALA A 210 6.12 -3.82 -14.08
CA ALA A 210 6.21 -4.66 -12.88
C ALA A 210 5.41 -4.08 -11.70
N LEU A 211 5.46 -2.75 -11.53
CA LEU A 211 4.73 -2.04 -10.49
C LEU A 211 3.21 -2.19 -10.65
N ILE A 212 2.70 -2.04 -11.88
CA ILE A 212 1.28 -2.21 -12.22
C ILE A 212 0.84 -3.65 -11.97
N GLU A 213 1.59 -4.63 -12.49
CA GLU A 213 1.28 -6.06 -12.35
C GLU A 213 1.26 -6.48 -10.87
N ALA A 214 2.27 -6.08 -10.10
CA ALA A 214 2.34 -6.41 -8.67
C ALA A 214 1.24 -5.72 -7.85
N ALA A 215 0.96 -4.44 -8.10
CA ALA A 215 -0.06 -3.68 -7.39
C ALA A 215 -1.48 -4.18 -7.66
N ASP A 216 -1.76 -4.67 -8.86
CA ASP A 216 -3.09 -5.12 -9.29
C ASP A 216 -3.61 -6.35 -8.52
N VAL A 217 -2.69 -7.17 -7.99
CA VAL A 217 -3.02 -8.39 -7.23
C VAL A 217 -2.64 -8.29 -5.75
N SER A 218 -2.33 -7.09 -5.27
CA SER A 218 -1.90 -6.84 -3.90
C SER A 218 -2.52 -5.56 -3.31
N TYR A 219 -1.89 -4.41 -3.52
CA TYR A 219 -2.38 -3.13 -3.01
C TYR A 219 -3.80 -2.81 -3.49
N ASN A 220 -4.11 -2.99 -4.79
CA ASN A 220 -5.46 -2.74 -5.33
C ASN A 220 -6.55 -3.66 -4.75
N MET A 221 -6.13 -4.69 -4.04
CA MET A 221 -7.03 -5.63 -3.37
C MET A 221 -7.25 -5.32 -1.89
N VAL A 222 -6.79 -4.15 -1.40
CA VAL A 222 -6.99 -3.70 -0.01
C VAL A 222 -8.18 -2.76 0.10
N SER A 223 -8.97 -2.93 1.18
CA SER A 223 -9.95 -1.94 1.62
C SER A 223 -10.11 -1.97 3.14
N VAL A 224 -10.08 -0.79 3.77
CA VAL A 224 -10.41 -0.59 5.19
C VAL A 224 -11.82 -0.04 5.33
N ASP A 225 -12.15 1.04 4.64
CA ASP A 225 -13.39 1.82 4.83
C ASP A 225 -14.18 2.11 3.54
N GLY A 226 -13.67 1.70 2.39
CA GLY A 226 -14.32 1.93 1.10
C GLY A 226 -14.00 3.29 0.48
N ASP A 227 -13.21 4.15 1.15
CA ASP A 227 -12.89 5.50 0.68
C ASP A 227 -11.53 5.56 -0.02
N THR A 228 -11.53 6.03 -1.28
CA THR A 228 -10.29 6.18 -2.07
C THR A 228 -9.60 7.50 -1.76
N SER A 229 -8.36 7.43 -1.31
CA SER A 229 -7.55 8.59 -0.96
C SER A 229 -7.27 9.53 -2.14
N THR A 230 -7.08 10.81 -1.83
CA THR A 230 -6.66 11.87 -2.76
C THR A 230 -5.16 11.87 -3.04
N ASN A 231 -4.36 11.16 -2.25
CA ASN A 231 -2.90 11.30 -2.20
C ASN A 231 -2.12 10.05 -2.61
N ASP A 232 -2.79 8.94 -2.87
CA ASP A 232 -2.12 7.66 -3.08
C ASP A 232 -1.02 7.74 -4.14
N THR A 233 0.18 7.32 -3.73
CA THR A 233 1.39 7.29 -4.55
C THR A 233 2.19 6.03 -4.22
N LEU A 234 2.44 5.20 -5.22
CA LEU A 234 3.42 4.11 -5.16
C LEU A 234 4.52 4.42 -6.17
N ALA A 235 5.72 4.71 -5.66
CA ALA A 235 6.88 5.03 -6.46
C ALA A 235 8.02 4.04 -6.21
N ILE A 236 8.80 3.75 -7.27
CA ILE A 236 9.98 2.89 -7.21
C ILE A 236 11.17 3.57 -7.88
N MET A 237 12.35 3.48 -7.26
CA MET A 237 13.64 3.93 -7.79
C MET A 237 14.60 2.76 -7.88
N ALA A 238 15.30 2.61 -9.02
CA ALA A 238 16.25 1.54 -9.31
C ALA A 238 17.63 2.11 -9.56
N SER A 239 18.59 1.85 -8.67
CA SER A 239 19.94 2.39 -8.75
C SER A 239 20.86 1.63 -9.72
N GLY A 240 20.56 0.38 -10.07
CA GLY A 240 21.39 -0.45 -10.94
C GLY A 240 22.71 -0.94 -10.31
N TYR A 241 22.92 -0.73 -9.01
CA TYR A 241 24.18 -1.09 -8.33
C TYR A 241 24.36 -2.61 -8.09
N ALA A 242 23.34 -3.44 -8.38
CA ALA A 242 23.49 -4.89 -8.33
C ALA A 242 24.40 -5.41 -9.45
N GLY A 243 24.45 -4.70 -10.60
CA GLY A 243 25.30 -5.04 -11.74
C GLY A 243 24.79 -6.25 -12.53
N ASN A 244 23.49 -6.55 -12.46
CA ASN A 244 22.83 -7.46 -13.39
C ASN A 244 22.71 -6.81 -14.76
N LYS A 245 22.54 -7.61 -15.82
CA LYS A 245 22.18 -7.09 -17.13
C LYS A 245 20.86 -6.30 -17.03
N GLU A 246 20.80 -5.13 -17.63
CA GLU A 246 19.61 -4.30 -17.56
C GLU A 246 18.39 -5.04 -18.15
N ILE A 247 17.30 -5.05 -17.38
CA ILE A 247 16.03 -5.63 -17.79
C ILE A 247 15.29 -4.60 -18.62
N THR A 248 15.24 -4.83 -19.94
CA THR A 248 14.59 -3.95 -20.93
C THR A 248 13.38 -4.60 -21.62
N GLU A 249 13.08 -5.86 -21.29
CA GLU A 249 11.98 -6.65 -21.84
C GLU A 249 11.44 -7.64 -20.79
N LYS A 250 10.26 -8.22 -21.05
CA LYS A 250 9.60 -9.19 -20.14
C LYS A 250 10.23 -10.59 -20.21
N ASN A 251 11.53 -10.68 -20.00
CA ASN A 251 12.30 -11.92 -19.91
C ASN A 251 12.12 -12.64 -18.56
N ASP A 252 12.90 -13.67 -18.28
CA ASP A 252 12.78 -14.45 -17.03
C ASP A 252 13.24 -13.68 -15.79
N ASP A 253 14.23 -12.78 -15.92
CA ASP A 253 14.62 -11.88 -14.83
C ASP A 253 13.50 -10.87 -14.51
N TYR A 254 12.80 -10.34 -15.52
CA TYR A 254 11.61 -9.51 -15.32
C TYR A 254 10.52 -10.27 -14.57
N LYS A 255 10.21 -11.53 -14.98
CA LYS A 255 9.21 -12.36 -14.31
C LYS A 255 9.59 -12.62 -12.85
N THR A 256 10.88 -12.91 -12.60
CA THR A 256 11.41 -13.12 -11.24
C THR A 256 11.29 -11.84 -10.41
N PHE A 257 11.72 -10.69 -10.93
CA PHE A 257 11.60 -9.39 -10.28
C PHE A 257 10.15 -9.07 -9.91
N THR A 258 9.23 -9.22 -10.88
CA THR A 258 7.80 -8.95 -10.68
C THR A 258 7.18 -9.89 -9.66
N ALA A 259 7.54 -11.17 -9.67
CA ALA A 259 7.04 -12.15 -8.69
C ALA A 259 7.52 -11.85 -7.28
N VAL A 260 8.79 -11.46 -7.10
CA VAL A 260 9.35 -11.05 -5.80
C VAL A 260 8.68 -9.79 -5.29
N LEU A 261 8.48 -8.80 -6.16
CA LEU A 261 7.77 -7.56 -5.83
C LEU A 261 6.32 -7.84 -5.42
N THR A 262 5.64 -8.74 -6.13
CA THR A 262 4.26 -9.17 -5.83
C THR A 262 4.15 -9.83 -4.45
N ASP A 263 5.08 -10.75 -4.12
CA ASP A 263 5.10 -11.40 -2.80
C ASP A 263 5.28 -10.38 -1.68
N ALA A 264 6.23 -9.45 -1.84
CA ALA A 264 6.45 -8.37 -0.88
C ALA A 264 5.21 -7.46 -0.73
N PHE A 265 4.59 -7.07 -1.84
CA PHE A 265 3.40 -6.23 -1.84
C PHE A 265 2.19 -6.91 -1.21
N LYS A 266 1.98 -8.20 -1.42
CA LYS A 266 0.93 -8.97 -0.72
C LYS A 266 1.12 -8.96 0.79
N LYS A 267 2.35 -9.09 1.29
CA LYS A 267 2.65 -9.00 2.73
C LYS A 267 2.38 -7.60 3.29
N VAL A 268 2.72 -6.55 2.53
CA VAL A 268 2.40 -5.16 2.92
C VAL A 268 0.89 -4.92 2.88
N ALA A 269 0.18 -5.41 1.87
CA ALA A 269 -1.28 -5.31 1.75
C ALA A 269 -2.00 -5.90 2.98
N LYS A 270 -1.56 -7.07 3.45
CA LYS A 270 -2.07 -7.67 4.69
C LYS A 270 -1.78 -6.78 5.92
N LYS A 271 -0.58 -6.19 6.01
CA LYS A 271 -0.23 -5.27 7.12
C LYS A 271 -1.07 -3.99 7.08
N LEU A 272 -1.33 -3.44 5.88
CA LEU A 272 -2.20 -2.27 5.71
C LEU A 272 -3.63 -2.56 6.17
N ALA A 273 -4.18 -3.70 5.77
CA ALA A 273 -5.51 -4.12 6.18
C ALA A 273 -5.61 -4.40 7.69
N LYS A 274 -4.60 -5.09 8.26
CA LYS A 274 -4.57 -5.41 9.70
C LYS A 274 -4.44 -4.17 10.59
N ASP A 275 -3.73 -3.14 10.12
CA ASP A 275 -3.54 -1.85 10.82
C ASP A 275 -4.62 -0.82 10.42
N GLY A 276 -5.78 -1.27 9.94
CA GLY A 276 -6.93 -0.41 9.68
C GLY A 276 -7.39 0.32 10.94
N GLU A 277 -7.84 1.58 10.81
CA GLU A 277 -8.26 2.40 11.94
C GLU A 277 -9.29 1.67 12.82
N GLY A 278 -8.91 1.44 14.09
CA GLY A 278 -9.73 0.73 15.05
C GLY A 278 -9.96 -0.77 14.78
N ALA A 279 -9.27 -1.36 13.79
CA ALA A 279 -9.43 -2.76 13.44
C ALA A 279 -8.93 -3.70 14.55
N THR A 280 -9.63 -4.82 14.73
CA THR A 280 -9.22 -5.90 15.62
C THR A 280 -8.85 -7.18 14.88
N LYS A 281 -9.31 -7.33 13.62
CA LYS A 281 -9.11 -8.54 12.84
C LYS A 281 -8.68 -8.24 11.40
N LEU A 282 -7.74 -9.04 10.89
CA LEU A 282 -7.43 -9.11 9.47
C LEU A 282 -8.40 -10.05 8.77
N LEU A 283 -9.04 -9.59 7.70
CA LEU A 283 -9.90 -10.39 6.85
C LEU A 283 -9.20 -10.65 5.52
N ILE A 284 -9.11 -11.91 5.10
CA ILE A 284 -8.57 -12.34 3.82
C ILE A 284 -9.69 -13.05 3.07
N CYS A 285 -10.24 -12.41 2.04
CA CYS A 285 -11.24 -13.05 1.18
C CYS A 285 -10.55 -13.73 0.00
N LYS A 286 -10.70 -15.04 -0.12
CA LYS A 286 -10.19 -15.85 -1.23
C LYS A 286 -11.38 -16.33 -2.06
N VAL A 287 -11.38 -15.97 -3.34
CA VAL A 287 -12.37 -16.40 -4.32
C VAL A 287 -11.71 -17.31 -5.32
N ASP A 288 -12.22 -18.52 -5.49
CA ASP A 288 -11.79 -19.52 -6.46
C ASP A 288 -12.94 -19.93 -7.37
N GLY A 289 -12.63 -20.32 -8.61
CA GLY A 289 -13.61 -20.84 -9.56
C GLY A 289 -14.45 -19.77 -10.25
N ALA A 290 -13.99 -18.52 -10.29
CA ALA A 290 -14.64 -17.45 -11.04
C ALA A 290 -14.45 -17.61 -12.56
N LYS A 291 -15.36 -17.01 -13.34
CA LYS A 291 -15.36 -17.01 -14.81
C LYS A 291 -14.06 -16.44 -15.40
N ASP A 292 -13.55 -15.36 -14.77
CA ASP A 292 -12.31 -14.66 -15.14
C ASP A 292 -11.71 -13.91 -13.93
N ASP A 293 -10.46 -13.44 -14.09
CA ASP A 293 -9.73 -12.73 -13.03
C ASP A 293 -10.43 -11.45 -12.60
N LYS A 294 -11.10 -10.76 -13.51
CA LYS A 294 -11.84 -9.53 -13.22
C LYS A 294 -13.02 -9.82 -12.28
N SER A 295 -13.79 -10.86 -12.57
CA SER A 295 -14.91 -11.31 -11.75
C SER A 295 -14.44 -11.74 -10.36
N ALA A 296 -13.36 -12.53 -10.27
CA ALA A 296 -12.76 -12.94 -9.00
C ALA A 296 -12.36 -11.74 -8.12
N LYS A 297 -11.69 -10.74 -8.70
CA LYS A 297 -11.28 -9.50 -8.02
C LYS A 297 -12.48 -8.68 -7.55
N ILE A 298 -13.48 -8.49 -8.41
CA ILE A 298 -14.69 -7.72 -8.07
C ILE A 298 -15.41 -8.37 -6.91
N ILE A 299 -15.62 -9.69 -6.96
CA ILE A 299 -16.34 -10.44 -5.91
C ILE A 299 -15.57 -10.38 -4.58
N SER A 300 -14.27 -10.74 -4.59
CA SER A 300 -13.48 -10.73 -3.36
C SER A 300 -13.41 -9.35 -2.71
N LYS A 301 -13.28 -8.30 -3.52
CA LYS A 301 -13.26 -6.92 -3.03
C LYS A 301 -14.63 -6.45 -2.52
N SER A 302 -15.72 -6.83 -3.19
CA SER A 302 -17.10 -6.54 -2.73
C SER A 302 -17.37 -7.11 -1.32
N ILE A 303 -16.91 -8.33 -1.07
CA ILE A 303 -17.09 -8.99 0.25
C ILE A 303 -16.35 -8.22 1.36
N ILE A 304 -15.07 -7.90 1.18
CA ILE A 304 -14.29 -7.20 2.22
C ILE A 304 -14.71 -5.73 2.40
N CYS A 305 -15.39 -5.12 1.43
CA CYS A 305 -15.92 -3.76 1.51
C CYS A 305 -17.30 -3.69 2.16
N SER A 306 -18.01 -4.82 2.31
CA SER A 306 -19.35 -4.85 2.89
C SER A 306 -19.34 -4.49 4.37
N SER A 307 -19.92 -3.37 4.74
CA SER A 307 -20.06 -2.95 6.15
C SER A 307 -20.76 -4.02 7.00
N LEU A 308 -21.76 -4.73 6.44
CA LEU A 308 -22.45 -5.82 7.15
C LEU A 308 -21.55 -7.03 7.36
N VAL A 309 -20.72 -7.40 6.38
CA VAL A 309 -19.72 -8.47 6.54
C VAL A 309 -18.70 -8.08 7.60
N LYS A 310 -18.13 -6.89 7.52
CA LYS A 310 -17.13 -6.36 8.46
C LYS A 310 -17.68 -6.32 9.90
N ALA A 311 -18.95 -5.90 10.08
CA ALA A 311 -19.63 -5.88 11.38
C ALA A 311 -19.90 -7.31 11.91
N ALA A 312 -20.25 -8.28 11.04
CA ALA A 312 -20.38 -9.68 11.42
C ALA A 312 -19.05 -10.25 11.90
N MET A 313 -17.95 -9.94 11.21
CA MET A 313 -16.60 -10.39 11.62
C MET A 313 -16.20 -9.80 12.99
N PHE A 314 -16.51 -8.53 13.25
CA PHE A 314 -16.33 -7.92 14.57
C PHE A 314 -17.10 -8.67 15.66
N GLY A 315 -18.37 -8.98 15.39
CA GLY A 315 -19.23 -9.72 16.32
C GLY A 315 -19.00 -11.24 16.40
N ALA A 316 -18.02 -11.77 15.63
CA ALA A 316 -17.80 -13.21 15.47
C ALA A 316 -19.07 -13.97 15.04
N ASP A 317 -19.87 -13.36 14.13
CA ASP A 317 -21.10 -13.92 13.56
C ASP A 317 -20.79 -14.59 12.20
N ALA A 318 -20.97 -15.89 12.10
CA ALA A 318 -20.75 -16.70 10.89
C ALA A 318 -21.87 -16.52 9.86
N ASN A 319 -22.12 -15.28 9.43
CA ASN A 319 -23.27 -14.88 8.62
C ASN A 319 -23.02 -15.08 7.11
N CYS A 320 -23.30 -16.27 6.59
CA CYS A 320 -23.16 -16.54 5.16
C CYS A 320 -24.12 -15.68 4.29
N GLY A 321 -25.28 -15.29 4.80
CA GLY A 321 -26.24 -14.45 4.07
C GLY A 321 -25.66 -13.09 3.69
N ARG A 322 -24.83 -12.48 4.55
CA ARG A 322 -24.14 -11.21 4.25
C ARG A 322 -23.07 -11.39 3.18
N ILE A 323 -22.38 -12.54 3.16
CA ILE A 323 -21.40 -12.86 2.09
C ILE A 323 -22.13 -13.04 0.76
N LEU A 324 -23.19 -13.86 0.70
CA LEU A 324 -23.99 -14.07 -0.52
C LEU A 324 -24.59 -12.74 -1.04
N CYS A 325 -25.08 -11.89 -0.13
CA CYS A 325 -25.56 -10.57 -0.49
C CYS A 325 -24.45 -9.71 -1.14
N ALA A 326 -23.24 -9.71 -0.55
CA ALA A 326 -22.10 -8.96 -1.09
C ALA A 326 -21.65 -9.48 -2.48
N ILE A 327 -21.74 -10.79 -2.71
CA ILE A 327 -21.50 -11.38 -4.03
C ILE A 327 -22.59 -10.91 -5.00
N GLY A 328 -23.87 -10.98 -4.60
CA GLY A 328 -25.02 -10.68 -5.46
C GLY A 328 -25.06 -9.23 -5.99
N TYR A 329 -24.62 -8.25 -5.21
CA TYR A 329 -24.52 -6.84 -5.67
C TYR A 329 -23.15 -6.45 -6.19
N SER A 330 -22.20 -7.35 -6.27
CA SER A 330 -20.81 -7.05 -6.70
C SER A 330 -20.72 -6.49 -8.13
N GLY A 331 -21.70 -6.77 -8.98
CA GLY A 331 -21.69 -6.46 -10.41
C GLY A 331 -20.97 -7.48 -11.28
N ALA A 332 -20.40 -8.54 -10.68
CA ALA A 332 -19.87 -9.67 -11.43
C ALA A 332 -20.98 -10.70 -11.74
N GLU A 333 -20.92 -11.32 -12.91
CA GLU A 333 -21.80 -12.44 -13.25
C GLU A 333 -21.31 -13.71 -12.57
N THR A 334 -22.19 -14.41 -11.84
CA THR A 334 -21.92 -15.71 -11.21
C THR A 334 -23.20 -16.48 -11.00
N ASP A 335 -23.12 -17.82 -11.05
CA ASP A 335 -24.24 -18.70 -10.73
C ASP A 335 -24.36 -18.89 -9.22
N VAL A 336 -25.26 -18.14 -8.59
CA VAL A 336 -25.48 -18.17 -7.14
C VAL A 336 -25.80 -19.57 -6.57
N LYS A 337 -26.23 -20.50 -7.40
CA LYS A 337 -26.55 -21.89 -6.99
C LYS A 337 -25.33 -22.82 -6.92
N LYS A 338 -24.13 -22.28 -7.21
CA LYS A 338 -22.86 -23.01 -7.14
C LYS A 338 -21.90 -22.44 -6.10
N ILE A 339 -22.36 -21.51 -5.27
CA ILE A 339 -21.50 -20.82 -4.32
C ILE A 339 -21.38 -21.65 -3.03
N ASP A 340 -20.14 -21.98 -2.67
CA ASP A 340 -19.79 -22.48 -1.34
C ASP A 340 -19.06 -21.38 -0.54
N VAL A 341 -19.33 -21.28 0.75
CA VAL A 341 -18.68 -20.34 1.65
C VAL A 341 -18.19 -21.06 2.91
N SER A 342 -16.90 -20.91 3.21
CA SER A 342 -16.28 -21.37 4.47
C SER A 342 -15.60 -20.21 5.18
N TYR A 343 -15.50 -20.30 6.50
CA TYR A 343 -14.60 -19.49 7.33
C TYR A 343 -13.46 -20.34 7.84
N LYS A 344 -12.26 -19.76 7.87
CA LYS A 344 -11.06 -20.45 8.33
C LYS A 344 -10.17 -19.52 9.14
N SER A 345 -9.53 -20.09 10.17
CA SER A 345 -8.50 -19.46 10.97
C SER A 345 -7.50 -20.50 11.50
N ALA A 346 -6.62 -20.13 12.42
CA ALA A 346 -5.76 -21.08 13.14
C ALA A 346 -6.54 -22.15 13.92
N LYS A 347 -7.82 -21.90 14.22
CA LYS A 347 -8.71 -22.82 14.97
C LYS A 347 -9.43 -23.84 14.08
N GLY A 348 -9.25 -23.80 12.77
CA GLY A 348 -9.81 -24.73 11.81
C GLY A 348 -10.62 -24.06 10.72
N GLU A 349 -11.45 -24.85 10.05
CA GLU A 349 -12.32 -24.42 8.96
C GLU A 349 -13.73 -24.93 9.17
N ILE A 350 -14.73 -24.12 8.78
CA ILE A 350 -16.15 -24.49 8.84
C ILE A 350 -16.88 -24.03 7.58
N LEU A 351 -17.58 -24.96 6.94
CA LEU A 351 -18.46 -24.68 5.80
C LEU A 351 -19.81 -24.19 6.31
N VAL A 352 -20.25 -23.02 5.86
CA VAL A 352 -21.48 -22.36 6.31
C VAL A 352 -22.53 -22.20 5.20
N CYS A 353 -22.10 -22.32 3.93
CA CYS A 353 -22.99 -22.31 2.77
C CYS A 353 -22.49 -23.31 1.74
N LYS A 354 -23.41 -24.03 1.12
CA LYS A 354 -23.15 -24.95 0.01
C LYS A 354 -24.21 -24.81 -1.07
N ASP A 355 -23.76 -24.80 -2.33
CA ASP A 355 -24.62 -24.67 -3.50
C ASP A 355 -25.61 -23.48 -3.36
N GLY A 356 -25.12 -22.35 -2.81
CA GLY A 356 -25.89 -21.13 -2.58
C GLY A 356 -26.88 -21.18 -1.42
N ASN A 357 -26.88 -22.27 -0.64
CA ASN A 357 -27.82 -22.46 0.47
C ASN A 357 -27.07 -22.48 1.82
N GLY A 358 -27.58 -21.77 2.80
CA GLY A 358 -27.06 -21.80 4.17
C GLY A 358 -27.19 -23.20 4.76
N LEU A 359 -26.17 -23.64 5.47
CA LEU A 359 -26.14 -24.94 6.14
C LEU A 359 -26.46 -24.76 7.64
N VAL A 360 -26.89 -25.86 8.28
CA VAL A 360 -26.81 -25.99 9.72
C VAL A 360 -25.40 -26.41 10.08
N PHE A 361 -24.72 -25.66 10.94
CA PHE A 361 -23.33 -25.88 11.34
C PHE A 361 -23.16 -25.72 12.85
N ASP A 362 -22.02 -26.08 13.37
CA ASP A 362 -21.65 -25.90 14.77
C ASP A 362 -21.33 -24.41 15.05
N GLU A 363 -22.26 -23.69 15.68
CA GLU A 363 -22.15 -22.26 15.98
C GLU A 363 -21.00 -21.97 16.97
N ASP A 364 -20.74 -22.86 17.94
CA ASP A 364 -19.66 -22.68 18.89
C ASP A 364 -18.31 -22.83 18.21
N LYS A 365 -18.17 -23.79 17.29
CA LYS A 365 -17.00 -23.96 16.47
C LYS A 365 -16.79 -22.79 15.51
N ALA A 366 -17.84 -22.30 14.89
CA ALA A 366 -17.79 -21.12 14.03
C ALA A 366 -17.29 -19.89 14.80
N LYS A 367 -17.82 -19.67 15.99
CA LYS A 367 -17.43 -18.58 16.89
C LYS A 367 -15.97 -18.71 17.32
N GLU A 368 -15.49 -19.90 17.67
CA GLU A 368 -14.07 -20.15 17.99
C GLU A 368 -13.15 -19.73 16.83
N ILE A 369 -13.52 -20.09 15.59
CA ILE A 369 -12.77 -19.72 14.39
C ILE A 369 -12.78 -18.20 14.19
N LEU A 370 -13.91 -17.53 14.36
CA LEU A 370 -14.10 -16.11 14.10
C LEU A 370 -13.57 -15.19 15.22
N LEU A 371 -13.19 -15.72 16.37
CA LEU A 371 -12.55 -14.96 17.44
C LEU A 371 -11.05 -14.74 17.22
N GLU A 372 -10.43 -15.42 16.25
CA GLU A 372 -9.02 -15.24 15.92
C GLU A 372 -8.74 -13.89 15.22
N ASP A 373 -7.50 -13.43 15.31
CA ASP A 373 -7.04 -12.14 14.75
C ASP A 373 -6.91 -12.13 13.22
N GLU A 374 -6.85 -13.31 12.60
CA GLU A 374 -6.77 -13.49 11.13
C GLU A 374 -7.82 -14.49 10.69
N ILE A 375 -8.74 -14.04 9.84
CA ILE A 375 -9.86 -14.81 9.33
C ILE A 375 -9.77 -14.87 7.81
N GLU A 376 -9.79 -16.07 7.27
CA GLU A 376 -9.97 -16.32 5.85
C GLU A 376 -11.47 -16.56 5.55
N ILE A 377 -12.01 -15.81 4.60
CA ILE A 377 -13.33 -16.03 4.01
C ILE A 377 -13.07 -16.73 2.68
N LEU A 378 -13.41 -18.02 2.61
CA LEU A 378 -13.20 -18.87 1.44
C LEU A 378 -14.49 -18.97 0.64
N VAL A 379 -14.46 -18.53 -0.61
CA VAL A 379 -15.59 -18.56 -1.54
C VAL A 379 -15.20 -19.39 -2.75
N LYS A 380 -15.95 -20.46 -3.00
CA LYS A 380 -15.83 -21.24 -4.24
C LYS A 380 -17.00 -20.94 -5.15
N LEU A 381 -16.70 -20.62 -6.39
CA LEU A 381 -17.67 -20.43 -7.48
C LEU A 381 -17.55 -21.60 -8.45
N GLY A 382 -18.61 -21.90 -9.16
CA GLY A 382 -18.61 -23.00 -10.14
C GLY A 382 -18.56 -22.53 -11.59
N ASP A 383 -18.00 -21.35 -11.87
CA ASP A 383 -18.13 -20.69 -13.17
C ASP A 383 -16.86 -20.77 -14.05
N GLY A 384 -15.71 -21.14 -13.46
CA GLY A 384 -14.42 -21.21 -14.15
C GLY A 384 -13.27 -21.63 -13.24
N ASN A 385 -12.06 -21.12 -13.53
CA ASN A 385 -10.84 -21.47 -12.80
C ASN A 385 -10.05 -20.23 -12.30
N ALA A 386 -10.59 -19.02 -12.49
CA ALA A 386 -9.92 -17.81 -12.05
C ALA A 386 -10.05 -17.61 -10.54
N SER A 387 -9.04 -17.01 -9.93
CA SER A 387 -8.99 -16.77 -8.49
C SER A 387 -8.46 -15.38 -8.15
N ALA A 388 -8.86 -14.87 -6.97
CA ALA A 388 -8.33 -13.63 -6.43
C ALA A 388 -8.35 -13.65 -4.89
N GLU A 389 -7.44 -12.86 -4.31
CA GLU A 389 -7.44 -12.57 -2.86
C GLU A 389 -7.68 -11.07 -2.64
N ALA A 390 -8.49 -10.73 -1.63
CA ALA A 390 -8.66 -9.37 -1.17
C ALA A 390 -8.43 -9.28 0.35
N TYR A 391 -7.96 -8.12 0.80
CA TYR A 391 -7.53 -7.89 2.17
C TYR A 391 -8.33 -6.74 2.80
N GLY A 392 -8.91 -6.97 3.95
CA GLY A 392 -9.70 -5.99 4.70
C GLY A 392 -9.56 -6.20 6.19
N CYS A 393 -10.41 -5.50 6.94
CA CYS A 393 -10.51 -5.63 8.40
C CYS A 393 -11.96 -5.63 8.83
N ASP A 394 -12.24 -5.97 10.08
CA ASP A 394 -13.52 -5.77 10.70
C ASP A 394 -13.92 -4.30 10.84
N LEU A 395 -15.18 -4.01 11.19
CA LEU A 395 -15.69 -2.67 11.45
C LEU A 395 -16.10 -2.58 12.93
N THR A 396 -15.37 -1.73 13.66
CA THR A 396 -15.50 -1.59 15.11
C THR A 396 -16.09 -0.25 15.53
N TYR A 397 -16.45 -0.11 16.79
CA TYR A 397 -16.83 1.19 17.38
C TYR A 397 -15.68 2.20 17.38
N ASP A 398 -14.43 1.71 17.49
CA ASP A 398 -13.26 2.58 17.50
C ASP A 398 -13.01 3.25 16.15
N TYR A 399 -13.39 2.61 15.01
CA TYR A 399 -13.36 3.27 13.70
C TYR A 399 -14.20 4.56 13.72
N VAL A 400 -15.43 4.49 14.22
CA VAL A 400 -16.31 5.67 14.29
C VAL A 400 -15.75 6.71 15.25
N LYS A 401 -15.21 6.29 16.40
CA LYS A 401 -14.61 7.19 17.38
C LYS A 401 -13.40 7.94 16.81
N ILE A 402 -12.50 7.24 16.10
CA ILE A 402 -11.30 7.84 15.47
C ILE A 402 -11.71 8.86 14.41
N ASN A 403 -12.67 8.49 13.54
CA ASN A 403 -13.03 9.32 12.40
C ASN A 403 -14.06 10.43 12.73
N GLY A 404 -14.80 10.30 13.83
CA GLY A 404 -15.73 11.32 14.29
C GLY A 404 -15.06 12.62 14.75
N ASP A 405 -13.78 12.60 15.08
CA ASP A 405 -12.99 13.76 15.59
C ASP A 405 -11.63 13.91 14.91
N TYR A 406 -11.53 13.58 13.63
CA TYR A 406 -10.26 13.57 12.88
C TYR A 406 -9.65 14.96 12.61
N ARG A 407 -10.38 16.05 12.84
CA ARG A 407 -9.91 17.42 12.57
C ARG A 407 -8.81 17.91 13.51
N THR A 408 -8.54 17.20 14.56
CA THR A 408 -7.57 17.61 15.59
C THR A 408 -6.12 17.28 15.22
#